data_612982b8ecdaa519368d7529fb7b6cfa
#
_entry.id   612982b8ecdaa519368d7529fb7b6cfa
#
_cell.length_a   1.000
_cell.length_b   1.000
_cell.length_c   1.000
_cell.angle_alpha   90.00
_cell.angle_beta   90.00
_cell.angle_gamma   90.00
#
_symmetry.space_group_name_H-M   'P 1'
#
loop_
_entity.id
_entity.type
_entity.pdbx_description
1 polymer ?
#
loop_
_entity_poly.entity_id
_entity_poly.type
_entity_poly.pdbx_seq_one_letter_code
_entity_poly.pdbx_strand_id
1 'polypeptide(L)'
;MKRFVLLSILFVMGLFAAPTAQAQTCSLGAPTIALPAFSPITGTALTTTGTVKVTCTWGAINLVPNVKICVTFSGTSPRTLVNGSNTIAYNMYTDSGHATPWGSTAATALSTTFSNSILGGTDSKNIDIYTQIAANQTTVPSTNNGDTVYSATYAGSTVTLSYQFYLLVAPACGTAGFSNGTTNGFTVNVTVINRCTINATGLTFGPSTTLSNTLTAQGSLAVQCTNNDAYQILLSSGVSGQVGARTLKGQNFGATIPYQLYTNSTYATAWGDGTGGTSTYVGTGTGLVVPITIYGRILAQPSTPAPDTYKDSITATIQF
;
A
#
# COMPACT_ATOMS: atom_id res chain seq x y z
N MET A 1 53.71 -26.02 59.73
CA MET A 1 53.92 -25.71 58.30
C MET A 1 52.82 -26.28 57.34
N LYS A 2 52.36 -27.54 57.48
CA LYS A 2 51.31 -28.10 56.57
C LYS A 2 49.96 -27.38 56.58
N ARG A 3 49.51 -26.82 57.72
CA ARG A 3 48.21 -26.11 57.80
C ARG A 3 48.25 -24.70 57.14
N PHE A 4 49.39 -24.05 57.17
CA PHE A 4 49.54 -22.71 56.50
C PHE A 4 49.57 -22.83 54.99
N VAL A 5 50.15 -23.90 54.45
CA VAL A 5 50.21 -24.13 52.99
C VAL A 5 48.81 -24.49 52.44
N LEU A 6 47.98 -25.24 53.18
CA LEU A 6 46.62 -25.56 52.76
C LEU A 6 45.71 -24.31 52.73
N LEU A 7 45.83 -23.40 53.71
CA LEU A 7 45.09 -22.13 53.71
C LEU A 7 45.50 -21.20 52.54
N SER A 8 46.79 -21.16 52.22
CA SER A 8 47.29 -20.37 51.07
C SER A 8 46.81 -20.92 49.72
N ILE A 9 46.71 -22.25 49.57
CA ILE A 9 46.23 -22.88 48.33
C ILE A 9 44.71 -22.66 48.17
N LEU A 10 43.90 -22.70 49.22
CA LEU A 10 42.48 -22.38 49.20
C LEU A 10 42.24 -20.88 48.86
N PHE A 11 43.08 -19.97 49.35
CA PHE A 11 42.94 -18.56 49.03
C PHE A 11 43.34 -18.23 47.57
N VAL A 12 44.36 -18.91 47.04
CA VAL A 12 44.77 -18.77 45.64
C VAL A 12 43.77 -19.42 44.69
N MET A 13 43.13 -20.57 45.02
CA MET A 13 42.05 -21.16 44.20
C MET A 13 40.75 -20.32 44.23
N GLY A 14 40.45 -19.58 45.28
CA GLY A 14 39.33 -18.64 45.35
C GLY A 14 39.50 -17.41 44.46
N LEU A 15 40.71 -17.03 44.08
CA LEU A 15 40.97 -15.90 43.19
C LEU A 15 40.79 -16.20 41.69
N PHE A 16 40.74 -17.48 41.29
CA PHE A 16 40.48 -17.87 39.91
C PHE A 16 39.01 -18.17 39.59
N ALA A 17 38.14 -18.13 40.56
CA ALA A 17 36.68 -18.21 40.38
C ALA A 17 36.01 -16.83 40.38
N ALA A 18 36.67 -15.81 39.81
CA ALA A 18 36.03 -14.54 39.58
C ALA A 18 34.88 -14.78 38.57
N PRO A 19 33.60 -14.57 38.97
CA PRO A 19 32.54 -14.62 37.99
C PRO A 19 32.92 -13.66 36.87
N THR A 20 32.88 -14.11 35.63
CA THR A 20 33.06 -13.23 34.48
C THR A 20 32.05 -12.10 34.63
N ALA A 21 32.54 -10.90 34.90
CA ALA A 21 31.69 -9.72 34.96
C ALA A 21 31.03 -9.58 33.59
N GLN A 22 29.76 -9.95 33.54
CA GLN A 22 29.00 -9.76 32.29
C GLN A 22 28.91 -8.26 32.03
N ALA A 23 29.53 -7.84 30.95
CA ALA A 23 29.44 -6.46 30.51
C ALA A 23 27.99 -6.11 30.20
N GLN A 24 27.54 -4.94 30.66
CA GLN A 24 26.23 -4.41 30.28
C GLN A 24 26.23 -4.12 28.78
N THR A 25 25.38 -4.78 28.03
CA THR A 25 25.33 -4.67 26.57
C THR A 25 23.91 -4.60 26.06
N CYS A 26 23.71 -3.94 24.91
CA CYS A 26 22.46 -3.96 24.19
C CYS A 26 22.67 -4.43 22.75
N SER A 27 21.69 -5.15 22.23
CA SER A 27 21.65 -5.61 20.85
C SER A 27 20.35 -5.16 20.16
N LEU A 28 20.42 -5.00 18.85
CA LEU A 28 19.33 -4.57 17.99
C LEU A 28 18.82 -5.77 17.18
N GLY A 29 17.50 -6.02 17.21
CA GLY A 29 16.82 -6.88 16.25
C GLY A 29 16.62 -6.17 14.91
N ALA A 30 16.37 -6.94 13.85
CA ALA A 30 15.99 -6.33 12.58
C ALA A 30 14.63 -5.63 12.70
N PRO A 31 14.47 -4.42 12.15
CA PRO A 31 13.17 -3.78 12.03
C PRO A 31 12.19 -4.63 11.23
N THR A 32 10.93 -4.66 11.68
CA THR A 32 9.81 -5.33 11.00
C THR A 32 8.75 -4.32 10.64
N ILE A 33 8.50 -4.16 9.35
CA ILE A 33 7.51 -3.24 8.80
C ILE A 33 6.67 -4.01 7.78
N ALA A 34 5.39 -4.22 8.07
CA ALA A 34 4.44 -4.87 7.20
C ALA A 34 3.45 -3.83 6.65
N LEU A 35 3.63 -3.44 5.40
CA LEU A 35 2.67 -2.60 4.69
C LEU A 35 1.54 -3.49 4.15
N PRO A 36 0.27 -3.13 4.38
CA PRO A 36 -0.85 -3.81 3.73
C PRO A 36 -0.84 -3.57 2.22
N ALA A 37 -1.61 -4.38 1.48
CA ALA A 37 -1.76 -4.18 0.05
C ALA A 37 -2.32 -2.78 -0.26
N PHE A 38 -1.81 -2.17 -1.31
CA PHE A 38 -2.04 -0.77 -1.66
C PHE A 38 -2.69 -0.63 -3.04
N SER A 39 -3.80 0.08 -3.10
CA SER A 39 -4.44 0.44 -4.37
C SER A 39 -4.13 1.90 -4.71
N PRO A 40 -3.28 2.19 -5.71
CA PRO A 40 -2.89 3.56 -6.07
C PRO A 40 -4.08 4.44 -6.43
N ILE A 41 -5.06 3.89 -7.14
CA ILE A 41 -6.21 4.65 -7.67
C ILE A 41 -7.14 5.20 -6.58
N THR A 42 -7.00 4.77 -5.31
CA THR A 42 -7.77 5.39 -4.21
C THR A 42 -7.29 6.80 -3.88
N GLY A 43 -6.06 7.13 -4.21
CA GLY A 43 -5.44 8.42 -3.91
C GLY A 43 -5.22 8.69 -2.41
N THR A 44 -5.50 7.73 -1.53
CA THR A 44 -5.35 7.88 -0.07
C THR A 44 -3.94 7.50 0.40
N ALA A 45 -3.48 8.12 1.48
CA ALA A 45 -2.25 7.70 2.14
C ALA A 45 -2.45 6.32 2.79
N LEU A 46 -1.40 5.50 2.78
CA LEU A 46 -1.35 4.24 3.50
C LEU A 46 -0.40 4.37 4.68
N THR A 47 -0.85 4.01 5.87
CA THR A 47 -0.03 4.05 7.10
C THR A 47 0.04 2.69 7.77
N THR A 48 1.18 2.40 8.40
CA THR A 48 1.37 1.21 9.25
C THR A 48 2.33 1.52 10.37
N THR A 49 2.27 0.73 11.44
CA THR A 49 3.24 0.76 12.52
C THR A 49 4.06 -0.52 12.48
N GLY A 50 5.35 -0.38 12.25
CA GLY A 50 6.34 -1.43 12.41
C GLY A 50 7.00 -1.32 13.76
N THR A 51 7.96 -2.21 14.05
CA THR A 51 8.72 -2.21 15.30
C THR A 51 10.18 -2.59 15.08
N VAL A 52 11.03 -2.08 15.97
CA VAL A 52 12.38 -2.61 16.14
C VAL A 52 12.57 -3.04 17.60
N LYS A 53 13.01 -4.28 17.79
CA LYS A 53 13.26 -4.84 19.13
C LYS A 53 14.68 -4.54 19.58
N VAL A 54 14.81 -4.00 20.78
CA VAL A 54 16.11 -3.84 21.45
C VAL A 54 16.12 -4.77 22.68
N THR A 55 17.20 -5.51 22.83
CA THR A 55 17.44 -6.40 23.96
C THR A 55 18.69 -5.95 24.70
N CYS A 56 18.59 -5.69 26.00
CA CYS A 56 19.71 -5.30 26.86
C CYS A 56 19.93 -6.33 27.97
N THR A 57 21.20 -6.56 28.31
CA THR A 57 21.63 -7.44 29.41
C THR A 57 22.36 -6.62 30.44
N TRP A 58 21.97 -6.78 31.70
CA TRP A 58 22.62 -6.18 32.86
C TRP A 58 23.41 -7.26 33.62
N GLY A 59 24.59 -6.91 34.08
CA GLY A 59 25.38 -7.78 34.94
C GLY A 59 24.70 -8.05 36.30
N ALA A 60 25.12 -9.12 36.98
CA ALA A 60 24.72 -9.37 38.36
C ALA A 60 25.16 -8.21 39.29
N ILE A 61 24.29 -7.78 40.20
CA ILE A 61 24.47 -6.62 41.06
C ILE A 61 24.62 -5.32 40.23
N ASN A 62 23.50 -4.94 39.63
CA ASN A 62 23.40 -3.80 38.76
C ASN A 62 23.15 -2.50 39.53
N LEU A 63 24.14 -1.60 39.60
CA LEU A 63 24.02 -0.28 40.24
C LEU A 63 23.45 0.79 39.31
N VAL A 64 23.33 0.51 38.00
CA VAL A 64 22.79 1.41 36.97
C VAL A 64 21.65 0.70 36.21
N PRO A 65 20.47 0.62 36.83
CA PRO A 65 19.37 -0.22 36.34
C PRO A 65 18.72 0.29 35.05
N ASN A 66 18.85 1.56 34.74
CA ASN A 66 18.19 2.18 33.61
C ASN A 66 19.10 2.20 32.38
N VAL A 67 18.48 2.14 31.18
CA VAL A 67 19.16 2.31 29.92
C VAL A 67 18.41 3.32 29.05
N LYS A 68 19.15 4.24 28.43
CA LYS A 68 18.69 5.07 27.30
C LYS A 68 19.11 4.42 26.01
N ILE A 69 18.16 4.26 25.12
CA ILE A 69 18.32 3.68 23.79
C ILE A 69 18.09 4.76 22.75
N CYS A 70 18.95 4.79 21.73
CA CYS A 70 18.83 5.63 20.56
C CYS A 70 19.13 4.78 19.32
N VAL A 71 18.16 4.71 18.40
CA VAL A 71 18.29 3.95 17.15
C VAL A 71 18.22 4.92 15.99
N THR A 72 19.31 5.04 15.25
CA THR A 72 19.44 5.92 14.09
C THR A 72 19.32 5.13 12.79
N PHE A 73 18.96 5.83 11.72
CA PHE A 73 18.82 5.28 10.39
C PHE A 73 19.53 6.17 9.37
N SER A 74 20.51 5.63 8.64
CA SER A 74 21.35 6.38 7.70
C SER A 74 20.74 6.57 6.31
N GLY A 75 19.55 6.03 6.03
CA GLY A 75 18.88 6.21 4.74
C GLY A 75 18.37 7.63 4.54
N THR A 76 18.38 8.09 3.29
CA THR A 76 17.87 9.41 2.89
C THR A 76 16.35 9.49 3.01
N SER A 77 15.80 10.71 3.15
CA SER A 77 14.36 11.00 3.20
C SER A 77 14.02 12.04 2.11
N PRO A 78 12.91 11.92 1.37
CA PRO A 78 11.98 10.80 1.34
C PRO A 78 12.60 9.54 0.72
N ARG A 79 11.99 8.38 1.03
CA ARG A 79 12.44 7.06 0.60
C ARG A 79 11.58 6.53 -0.53
N THR A 80 12.09 5.59 -1.30
CA THR A 80 11.35 4.95 -2.38
C THR A 80 11.37 3.44 -2.26
N LEU A 81 10.22 2.81 -2.49
CA LEU A 81 10.10 1.40 -2.82
C LEU A 81 10.19 1.28 -4.34
N VAL A 82 10.85 0.25 -4.84
CA VAL A 82 11.12 0.10 -6.28
C VAL A 82 10.64 -1.24 -6.83
N ASN A 83 10.20 -1.21 -8.10
CA ASN A 83 10.01 -2.37 -8.94
C ASN A 83 10.55 -2.02 -10.34
N GLY A 84 11.74 -2.53 -10.70
CA GLY A 84 12.46 -2.09 -11.89
C GLY A 84 12.74 -0.57 -11.86
N SER A 85 12.24 0.16 -12.84
CA SER A 85 12.33 1.62 -12.91
C SER A 85 11.20 2.36 -12.19
N ASN A 86 10.16 1.65 -11.76
CA ASN A 86 8.99 2.25 -11.12
C ASN A 86 9.23 2.46 -9.63
N THR A 87 8.69 3.54 -9.08
CA THR A 87 8.92 3.93 -7.69
C THR A 87 7.63 4.31 -6.97
N ILE A 88 7.60 4.05 -5.65
CA ILE A 88 6.60 4.55 -4.72
C ILE A 88 7.32 5.37 -3.66
N ALA A 89 6.92 6.62 -3.47
CA ALA A 89 7.43 7.45 -2.41
C ALA A 89 6.82 7.04 -1.05
N TYR A 90 7.65 6.79 -0.07
CA TYR A 90 7.24 6.50 1.31
C TYR A 90 8.21 7.10 2.31
N ASN A 91 7.86 7.08 3.57
CA ASN A 91 8.78 7.47 4.63
C ASN A 91 8.51 6.71 5.93
N MET A 92 9.50 6.72 6.81
CA MET A 92 9.43 6.17 8.16
C MET A 92 9.66 7.31 9.16
N TYR A 93 8.92 7.30 10.27
CA TYR A 93 8.86 8.39 11.23
C TYR A 93 9.04 7.87 12.66
N THR A 94 9.46 8.78 13.53
CA THR A 94 9.64 8.51 14.96
C THR A 94 8.37 8.74 15.76
N ASP A 95 7.34 9.35 15.16
CA ASP A 95 6.09 9.74 15.80
C ASP A 95 4.86 9.38 14.97
N SER A 96 3.73 9.16 15.65
CA SER A 96 2.46 8.76 15.03
C SER A 96 1.81 9.87 14.18
N GLY A 97 2.24 11.12 14.35
CA GLY A 97 1.81 12.26 13.54
C GLY A 97 2.55 12.37 12.21
N HIS A 98 3.54 11.50 11.96
CA HIS A 98 4.38 11.50 10.76
C HIS A 98 5.10 12.86 10.53
N ALA A 99 5.50 13.54 11.61
CA ALA A 99 6.14 14.84 11.55
C ALA A 99 7.67 14.76 11.47
N THR A 100 8.28 13.81 12.21
CA THR A 100 9.73 13.68 12.31
C THR A 100 10.21 12.44 11.57
N PRO A 101 10.81 12.57 10.37
CA PRO A 101 11.39 11.42 9.66
C PRO A 101 12.49 10.75 10.48
N TRP A 102 12.42 9.42 10.59
CA TRP A 102 13.49 8.65 11.23
C TRP A 102 14.80 8.79 10.45
N GLY A 103 15.86 9.26 11.10
CA GLY A 103 17.10 9.62 10.45
C GLY A 103 18.36 9.33 11.25
N SER A 104 19.48 9.90 10.79
CA SER A 104 20.82 9.63 11.32
C SER A 104 21.23 10.53 12.48
N THR A 105 20.45 11.56 12.81
CA THR A 105 20.80 12.51 13.88
C THR A 105 20.12 12.16 15.20
N ALA A 106 20.64 12.67 16.30
CA ALA A 106 20.06 12.51 17.63
C ALA A 106 18.59 12.99 17.70
N ALA A 107 18.26 14.08 17.01
CA ALA A 107 16.91 14.65 16.98
C ALA A 107 15.92 13.81 16.16
N THR A 108 16.42 13.00 15.25
CA THR A 108 15.61 12.14 14.35
C THR A 108 15.74 10.66 14.68
N ALA A 109 16.40 10.31 15.80
CA ALA A 109 16.53 8.94 16.26
C ALA A 109 15.25 8.44 16.94
N LEU A 110 14.90 7.18 16.71
CA LEU A 110 13.97 6.48 17.60
C LEU A 110 14.60 6.37 18.98
N SER A 111 13.88 6.71 20.03
CA SER A 111 14.45 6.65 21.37
C SER A 111 13.47 6.11 22.40
N THR A 112 13.99 5.37 23.37
CA THR A 112 13.23 4.88 24.54
C THR A 112 14.12 4.73 25.75
N THR A 113 13.50 4.51 26.89
CA THR A 113 14.17 4.13 28.14
C THR A 113 13.46 2.92 28.71
N PHE A 114 14.19 2.04 29.36
CA PHE A 114 13.66 0.97 30.19
C PHE A 114 14.69 0.56 31.24
N SER A 115 14.25 -0.25 32.19
CA SER A 115 15.06 -0.62 33.36
C SER A 115 14.93 -2.08 33.68
N ASN A 116 15.92 -2.61 34.38
CA ASN A 116 15.89 -3.95 34.95
C ASN A 116 16.15 -3.91 36.47
N SER A 117 15.94 -5.03 37.13
CA SER A 117 16.19 -5.16 38.58
C SER A 117 17.67 -5.02 38.95
N ILE A 118 17.94 -4.75 40.23
CA ILE A 118 19.34 -4.69 40.74
C ILE A 118 20.06 -6.04 40.69
N LEU A 119 19.33 -7.14 40.48
CA LEU A 119 19.91 -8.48 40.34
C LEU A 119 20.41 -8.75 38.92
N GLY A 120 20.26 -7.79 38.01
CA GLY A 120 20.63 -7.93 36.63
C GLY A 120 19.66 -8.81 35.83
N GLY A 121 20.13 -9.31 34.70
CA GLY A 121 19.36 -10.13 33.76
C GLY A 121 19.18 -9.50 32.39
N THR A 122 18.31 -10.07 31.59
CA THR A 122 18.03 -9.61 30.22
C THR A 122 16.59 -9.14 30.11
N ASP A 123 16.39 -8.00 29.44
CA ASP A 123 15.07 -7.47 29.12
C ASP A 123 15.05 -6.91 27.69
N SER A 124 13.85 -6.80 27.12
CA SER A 124 13.68 -6.35 25.73
C SER A 124 12.52 -5.37 25.63
N LYS A 125 12.67 -4.41 24.71
CA LYS A 125 11.61 -3.46 24.38
C LYS A 125 11.46 -3.28 22.87
N ASN A 126 10.23 -3.25 22.39
CA ASN A 126 9.91 -2.84 21.04
C ASN A 126 9.77 -1.32 20.97
N ILE A 127 10.31 -0.73 19.92
CA ILE A 127 10.18 0.69 19.62
C ILE A 127 9.41 0.79 18.31
N ASP A 128 8.36 1.60 18.30
CA ASP A 128 7.48 1.76 17.13
C ASP A 128 8.18 2.56 16.03
N ILE A 129 7.90 2.15 14.78
CA ILE A 129 8.31 2.81 13.55
C ILE A 129 7.05 3.12 12.76
N TYR A 130 6.68 4.39 12.66
CA TYR A 130 5.51 4.81 11.92
C TYR A 130 5.89 4.99 10.45
N THR A 131 5.19 4.27 9.58
CA THR A 131 5.51 4.24 8.15
C THR A 131 4.32 4.73 7.34
N GLN A 132 4.58 5.57 6.33
CA GLN A 132 3.54 6.14 5.48
C GLN A 132 3.98 6.11 4.01
N ILE A 133 3.08 5.60 3.14
CA ILE A 133 3.07 5.89 1.71
C ILE A 133 2.22 7.14 1.52
N ALA A 134 2.77 8.14 0.84
CA ALA A 134 2.10 9.42 0.63
C ALA A 134 0.82 9.25 -0.22
N ALA A 135 -0.16 10.14 -0.01
CA ALA A 135 -1.35 10.21 -0.85
C ALA A 135 -1.04 10.63 -2.30
N ASN A 136 -2.01 10.47 -3.18
CA ASN A 136 -1.98 10.96 -4.57
C ASN A 136 -0.89 10.33 -5.46
N GLN A 137 -0.48 9.09 -5.18
CA GLN A 137 0.43 8.33 -6.05
C GLN A 137 -0.36 7.45 -7.03
N THR A 138 -1.40 7.99 -7.65
CA THR A 138 -2.36 7.27 -8.50
C THR A 138 -1.74 6.69 -9.77
N THR A 139 -0.60 7.22 -10.22
CA THR A 139 0.10 6.79 -11.43
C THR A 139 1.14 5.69 -11.21
N VAL A 140 1.25 5.15 -9.98
CA VAL A 140 2.09 3.99 -9.71
C VAL A 140 1.57 2.79 -10.50
N PRO A 141 2.40 2.17 -11.37
CA PRO A 141 1.93 1.09 -12.22
C PRO A 141 1.93 -0.26 -11.51
N SER A 142 1.08 -1.14 -11.98
CA SER A 142 1.28 -2.58 -11.84
C SER A 142 2.03 -3.14 -13.07
N THR A 143 2.44 -4.38 -13.02
CA THR A 143 3.16 -5.07 -14.10
C THR A 143 2.47 -6.37 -14.45
N ASN A 144 2.47 -6.72 -15.75
CA ASN A 144 1.91 -7.98 -16.26
C ASN A 144 0.40 -8.16 -15.93
N ASN A 145 -0.38 -7.08 -15.89
CA ASN A 145 -1.80 -7.08 -15.53
C ASN A 145 -2.08 -7.84 -14.22
N GLY A 146 -1.25 -7.62 -13.21
CA GLY A 146 -1.40 -8.31 -11.93
C GLY A 146 -0.78 -7.55 -10.77
N ASP A 147 -1.03 -8.06 -9.58
CA ASP A 147 -0.47 -7.51 -8.35
C ASP A 147 1.07 -7.46 -8.43
N THR A 148 1.64 -6.33 -8.04
CA THR A 148 3.07 -6.06 -8.21
C THR A 148 3.71 -5.68 -6.89
N VAL A 149 4.80 -6.37 -6.52
CA VAL A 149 5.57 -6.08 -5.30
C VAL A 149 6.61 -5.00 -5.58
N TYR A 150 6.60 -3.97 -4.75
CA TYR A 150 7.63 -2.93 -4.66
C TYR A 150 8.40 -3.11 -3.37
N SER A 151 9.72 -2.97 -3.41
CA SER A 151 10.58 -3.23 -2.25
C SER A 151 11.69 -2.19 -2.08
N ALA A 152 12.13 -2.02 -0.83
CA ALA A 152 13.35 -1.31 -0.48
C ALA A 152 14.15 -2.15 0.51
N THR A 153 15.39 -2.48 0.18
CA THR A 153 16.29 -3.25 1.03
C THR A 153 17.39 -2.35 1.56
N TYR A 154 17.55 -2.36 2.87
CA TYR A 154 18.56 -1.60 3.60
C TYR A 154 19.64 -2.54 4.13
N ALA A 155 20.89 -2.20 3.86
CA ALA A 155 22.05 -3.00 4.28
C ALA A 155 22.20 -3.07 5.81
N GLY A 156 22.94 -4.05 6.31
CA GLY A 156 23.10 -4.31 7.74
C GLY A 156 23.74 -3.19 8.55
N SER A 157 24.39 -2.21 7.92
CA SER A 157 24.95 -1.01 8.58
C SER A 157 23.99 0.18 8.63
N THR A 158 22.79 0.08 8.05
CA THR A 158 21.89 1.21 7.87
C THR A 158 21.19 1.62 9.17
N VAL A 159 20.84 0.65 10.02
CA VAL A 159 20.24 0.89 11.34
C VAL A 159 21.30 0.69 12.41
N THR A 160 21.53 1.72 13.22
CA THR A 160 22.58 1.71 14.25
C THR A 160 21.98 1.94 15.62
N LEU A 161 22.32 1.06 16.56
CA LEU A 161 22.00 1.21 17.97
C LEU A 161 23.12 1.95 18.70
N SER A 162 22.76 2.94 19.50
CA SER A 162 23.57 3.47 20.57
C SER A 162 22.80 3.44 21.89
N TYR A 163 23.49 3.17 23.00
CA TYR A 163 22.86 3.04 24.30
C TYR A 163 23.78 3.55 25.41
N GLN A 164 23.15 4.00 26.49
CA GLN A 164 23.86 4.40 27.71
C GLN A 164 23.08 3.96 28.96
N PHE A 165 23.79 3.25 29.84
CA PHE A 165 23.23 2.92 31.16
C PHE A 165 23.39 4.13 32.08
N TYR A 166 22.39 4.38 32.95
CA TYR A 166 22.34 5.50 33.84
C TYR A 166 21.59 5.21 35.12
N LEU A 167 21.84 5.98 36.20
CA LEU A 167 21.23 5.77 37.50
C LEU A 167 19.94 6.61 37.70
N LEU A 168 20.00 7.92 37.53
CA LEU A 168 18.94 8.84 37.90
C LEU A 168 18.32 9.58 36.71
N VAL A 169 19.13 10.23 35.87
CA VAL A 169 18.67 11.10 34.81
C VAL A 169 19.01 10.49 33.45
N ALA A 170 17.99 10.32 32.61
CA ALA A 170 18.18 9.80 31.26
C ALA A 170 19.00 10.81 30.41
N PRO A 171 20.12 10.36 29.83
CA PRO A 171 20.88 11.22 28.91
C PRO A 171 20.10 11.48 27.62
N ALA A 172 20.39 12.60 26.93
CA ALA A 172 19.86 12.85 25.60
C ALA A 172 20.63 12.03 24.56
N CYS A 173 19.96 11.60 23.48
CA CYS A 173 20.66 10.95 22.37
C CYS A 173 21.77 11.86 21.81
N GLY A 174 22.93 11.28 21.45
CA GLY A 174 24.06 11.99 20.88
C GLY A 174 24.98 12.70 21.90
N THR A 175 24.69 12.61 23.20
CA THR A 175 25.67 13.09 24.23
C THR A 175 26.82 12.11 24.39
N ALA A 176 27.91 12.56 25.01
CA ALA A 176 29.04 11.70 25.31
C ALA A 176 28.65 10.55 26.28
N GLY A 177 29.35 9.43 26.18
CA GLY A 177 29.14 8.26 27.06
C GLY A 177 28.25 7.17 26.49
N PHE A 178 27.68 7.33 25.27
CA PHE A 178 26.96 6.25 24.59
C PHE A 178 27.94 5.20 24.05
N SER A 179 27.59 3.95 24.27
CA SER A 179 28.21 2.78 23.64
C SER A 179 27.51 2.45 22.34
N ASN A 180 28.25 1.95 21.36
CA ASN A 180 27.65 1.41 20.12
C ASN A 180 27.20 -0.02 20.35
N GLY A 181 25.99 -0.31 19.91
CA GLY A 181 25.43 -1.64 19.84
C GLY A 181 25.59 -2.28 18.46
N THR A 182 24.82 -3.33 18.23
CA THR A 182 24.78 -3.99 16.91
C THR A 182 24.12 -3.10 15.87
N THR A 183 24.45 -3.33 14.61
CA THR A 183 23.77 -2.76 13.44
C THR A 183 22.91 -3.81 12.77
N ASN A 184 21.88 -3.39 12.06
CA ASN A 184 21.00 -4.30 11.32
C ASN A 184 20.50 -3.68 10.02
N GLY A 185 20.14 -4.56 9.07
CA GLY A 185 19.40 -4.22 7.86
C GLY A 185 18.00 -4.80 7.89
N PHE A 186 17.17 -4.39 6.95
CA PHE A 186 15.81 -4.89 6.79
C PHE A 186 15.28 -4.59 5.39
N THR A 187 14.15 -5.20 5.06
CA THR A 187 13.44 -4.94 3.80
C THR A 187 12.02 -4.47 4.09
N VAL A 188 11.58 -3.47 3.35
CA VAL A 188 10.20 -2.98 3.35
C VAL A 188 9.59 -3.36 2.00
N ASN A 189 8.41 -4.01 2.04
CA ASN A 189 7.68 -4.40 0.85
C ASN A 189 6.25 -3.87 0.92
N VAL A 190 5.69 -3.55 -0.25
CA VAL A 190 4.25 -3.31 -0.44
C VAL A 190 3.79 -3.99 -1.72
N THR A 191 2.60 -4.57 -1.69
CA THR A 191 1.95 -5.10 -2.89
C THR A 191 1.01 -4.03 -3.45
N VAL A 192 1.28 -3.57 -4.66
CA VAL A 192 0.36 -2.77 -5.47
C VAL A 192 -0.65 -3.72 -6.09
N ILE A 193 -1.93 -3.54 -5.75
CA ILE A 193 -3.01 -4.37 -6.30
C ILE A 193 -3.50 -3.81 -7.63
N ASN A 194 -3.66 -4.71 -8.60
CA ASN A 194 -4.36 -4.41 -9.83
C ASN A 194 -5.84 -4.16 -9.53
N ARG A 195 -6.37 -3.02 -9.93
CA ARG A 195 -7.76 -2.63 -9.67
C ARG A 195 -8.32 -1.70 -10.71
N CYS A 196 -9.58 -1.93 -11.07
CA CYS A 196 -10.38 -1.02 -11.89
C CYS A 196 -11.65 -0.60 -11.16
N THR A 197 -12.12 0.62 -11.46
CA THR A 197 -13.45 1.11 -11.12
C THR A 197 -14.13 1.64 -12.38
N ILE A 198 -15.46 1.47 -12.46
CA ILE A 198 -16.29 1.94 -13.57
C ILE A 198 -17.57 2.57 -13.02
N ASN A 199 -17.91 3.76 -13.51
CA ASN A 199 -19.17 4.44 -13.25
C ASN A 199 -19.81 4.82 -14.57
N ALA A 200 -21.13 4.63 -14.70
CA ALA A 200 -21.86 4.89 -15.92
C ALA A 200 -22.86 6.04 -15.76
N THR A 201 -22.98 6.87 -16.77
CA THR A 201 -24.08 7.80 -16.95
C THR A 201 -25.04 7.26 -18.01
N GLY A 202 -26.35 7.43 -17.80
CA GLY A 202 -27.37 6.98 -18.73
C GLY A 202 -27.26 7.66 -20.10
N LEU A 203 -27.84 7.00 -21.13
CA LEU A 203 -27.98 7.51 -22.48
C LEU A 203 -29.46 7.75 -22.76
N THR A 204 -29.83 8.92 -23.28
CA THR A 204 -31.21 9.29 -23.56
C THR A 204 -31.33 9.81 -24.98
N PHE A 205 -32.19 9.18 -25.81
CA PHE A 205 -32.47 9.63 -27.18
C PHE A 205 -33.41 10.85 -27.24
N GLY A 206 -34.01 11.22 -26.12
CA GLY A 206 -34.97 12.31 -26.04
C GLY A 206 -36.34 11.94 -26.56
N PRO A 207 -37.34 12.84 -26.45
CA PRO A 207 -38.70 12.62 -26.99
C PRO A 207 -38.65 12.74 -28.53
N SER A 208 -39.41 11.85 -29.18
CA SER A 208 -39.61 11.90 -30.63
C SER A 208 -41.09 11.57 -30.97
N THR A 209 -41.64 12.30 -31.89
CA THR A 209 -43.01 12.09 -32.37
C THR A 209 -43.10 11.03 -33.46
N THR A 210 -42.00 10.80 -34.17
CA THR A 210 -41.89 9.78 -35.23
C THR A 210 -40.51 9.14 -35.20
N LEU A 211 -40.40 7.93 -35.76
CA LEU A 211 -39.10 7.27 -35.95
C LEU A 211 -38.69 7.24 -37.46
N SER A 212 -39.24 8.15 -38.25
CA SER A 212 -38.89 8.27 -39.69
C SER A 212 -37.45 8.71 -39.93
N ASN A 213 -36.79 9.28 -38.93
CA ASN A 213 -35.39 9.70 -38.99
C ASN A 213 -34.56 8.92 -37.97
N THR A 214 -33.27 8.77 -38.28
CA THR A 214 -32.30 8.19 -37.33
C THR A 214 -32.16 9.09 -36.11
N LEU A 215 -32.26 8.51 -34.90
CA LEU A 215 -31.97 9.18 -33.65
C LEU A 215 -30.60 8.75 -33.10
N THR A 216 -29.88 9.68 -32.56
CA THR A 216 -28.57 9.44 -31.94
C THR A 216 -28.52 10.02 -30.54
N ALA A 217 -27.76 9.41 -29.67
CA ALA A 217 -27.53 9.88 -28.32
C ALA A 217 -26.15 9.46 -27.81
N GLN A 218 -25.68 10.10 -26.74
CA GLN A 218 -24.43 9.75 -26.11
C GLN A 218 -24.62 9.50 -24.61
N GLY A 219 -23.89 8.53 -24.09
CA GLY A 219 -23.69 8.26 -22.70
C GLY A 219 -22.18 8.26 -22.38
N SER A 220 -21.82 8.07 -21.14
CA SER A 220 -20.42 8.06 -20.73
C SER A 220 -20.16 7.01 -19.67
N LEU A 221 -18.99 6.37 -19.74
CA LEU A 221 -18.38 5.61 -18.65
C LEU A 221 -17.18 6.40 -18.13
N ALA A 222 -17.08 6.53 -16.81
CA ALA A 222 -15.89 7.01 -16.13
C ALA A 222 -15.12 5.79 -15.61
N VAL A 223 -13.96 5.51 -16.21
CA VAL A 223 -13.14 4.33 -15.91
C VAL A 223 -11.84 4.77 -15.28
N GLN A 224 -11.46 4.13 -14.19
CA GLN A 224 -10.16 4.34 -13.54
C GLN A 224 -9.56 2.98 -13.22
N CYS A 225 -8.44 2.62 -13.87
CA CYS A 225 -7.66 1.42 -13.62
C CYS A 225 -6.26 1.77 -13.15
N THR A 226 -5.64 0.88 -12.41
CA THR A 226 -4.23 0.96 -12.04
C THR A 226 -3.40 1.23 -13.29
N ASN A 227 -2.39 2.08 -13.15
CA ASN A 227 -1.57 2.49 -14.29
C ASN A 227 -0.89 1.28 -14.95
N ASN A 228 -0.86 1.28 -16.28
CA ASN A 228 -0.28 0.24 -17.15
C ASN A 228 -1.04 -1.11 -17.18
N ASP A 229 -2.21 -1.22 -16.55
CA ASP A 229 -3.04 -2.42 -16.66
C ASP A 229 -3.94 -2.37 -17.87
N ALA A 230 -3.91 -3.43 -18.69
CA ALA A 230 -4.84 -3.59 -19.79
C ALA A 230 -6.22 -3.98 -19.27
N TYR A 231 -7.27 -3.42 -19.85
CA TYR A 231 -8.64 -3.75 -19.52
C TYR A 231 -9.54 -3.84 -20.73
N GLN A 232 -10.64 -4.55 -20.60
CA GLN A 232 -11.72 -4.53 -21.59
C GLN A 232 -13.07 -4.30 -20.91
N ILE A 233 -13.96 -3.62 -21.65
CA ILE A 233 -15.32 -3.33 -21.18
C ILE A 233 -16.33 -4.01 -22.08
N LEU A 234 -17.18 -4.80 -21.47
CA LEU A 234 -18.27 -5.51 -22.11
C LEU A 234 -19.60 -4.81 -21.79
N LEU A 235 -20.51 -4.77 -22.75
CA LEU A 235 -21.89 -4.33 -22.53
C LEU A 235 -22.86 -5.49 -22.72
N SER A 236 -23.78 -5.66 -21.77
CA SER A 236 -24.79 -6.70 -21.82
C SER A 236 -25.78 -6.55 -22.97
N SER A 237 -26.56 -7.59 -23.21
CA SER A 237 -27.62 -7.61 -24.24
C SER A 237 -28.86 -6.78 -23.87
N GLY A 238 -29.02 -6.36 -22.62
CA GLY A 238 -30.23 -5.71 -22.15
C GLY A 238 -31.44 -6.62 -22.17
N VAL A 239 -32.62 -6.03 -22.31
CA VAL A 239 -33.90 -6.74 -22.29
C VAL A 239 -34.14 -7.66 -23.50
N SER A 240 -33.43 -7.45 -24.61
CA SER A 240 -33.53 -8.27 -25.82
C SER A 240 -32.91 -9.67 -25.66
N GLY A 241 -31.98 -9.85 -24.74
CA GLY A 241 -31.17 -11.07 -24.63
C GLY A 241 -30.17 -11.27 -25.77
N GLN A 242 -30.09 -10.34 -26.73
CA GLN A 242 -29.23 -10.42 -27.92
C GLN A 242 -28.35 -9.15 -28.05
N VAL A 243 -27.06 -9.29 -27.84
CA VAL A 243 -26.12 -8.16 -27.81
C VAL A 243 -25.97 -7.47 -29.17
N GLY A 244 -26.11 -8.23 -30.26
CA GLY A 244 -26.10 -7.72 -31.64
C GLY A 244 -27.41 -7.11 -32.12
N ALA A 245 -28.52 -7.32 -31.39
CA ALA A 245 -29.88 -6.90 -31.77
C ALA A 245 -30.65 -6.38 -30.54
N ARG A 246 -30.16 -5.30 -29.93
CA ARG A 246 -30.78 -4.69 -28.74
C ARG A 246 -32.08 -4.01 -29.04
N THR A 247 -33.03 -4.03 -28.10
CA THR A 247 -34.30 -3.34 -28.18
C THR A 247 -34.60 -2.57 -26.89
N LEU A 248 -35.10 -1.35 -27.05
CA LEU A 248 -35.81 -0.66 -25.98
C LEU A 248 -37.21 -1.28 -25.84
N LYS A 249 -37.70 -1.46 -24.65
CA LYS A 249 -39.03 -2.01 -24.37
C LYS A 249 -39.98 -0.93 -23.82
N GLY A 250 -41.17 -0.82 -24.39
CA GLY A 250 -42.22 0.07 -23.91
C GLY A 250 -42.76 -0.41 -22.57
N GLN A 251 -42.96 0.53 -21.66
CA GLN A 251 -43.35 0.26 -20.27
C GLN A 251 -44.84 -0.16 -20.15
N ASN A 252 -45.74 0.39 -21.00
CA ASN A 252 -47.17 0.18 -20.91
C ASN A 252 -47.68 -0.84 -21.94
N PHE A 253 -47.19 -0.76 -23.17
CA PHE A 253 -47.76 -1.56 -24.28
C PHE A 253 -46.83 -2.67 -24.76
N GLY A 254 -45.63 -2.80 -24.19
CA GLY A 254 -44.69 -3.89 -24.50
C GLY A 254 -44.09 -3.85 -25.92
N ALA A 255 -44.41 -2.83 -26.73
CA ALA A 255 -43.79 -2.63 -28.05
C ALA A 255 -42.28 -2.41 -27.88
N THR A 256 -41.51 -2.72 -28.92
CA THR A 256 -40.06 -2.59 -28.89
C THR A 256 -39.53 -1.68 -29.97
N ILE A 257 -38.41 -0.99 -29.69
CA ILE A 257 -37.68 -0.17 -30.65
C ILE A 257 -36.26 -0.71 -30.76
N PRO A 258 -35.81 -1.19 -31.93
CA PRO A 258 -34.46 -1.66 -32.13
C PRO A 258 -33.45 -0.49 -32.02
N TYR A 259 -32.35 -0.72 -31.31
CA TYR A 259 -31.24 0.24 -31.18
C TYR A 259 -29.91 -0.49 -31.07
N GLN A 260 -28.81 0.22 -31.21
CA GLN A 260 -27.47 -0.33 -30.96
C GLN A 260 -26.57 0.70 -30.31
N LEU A 261 -25.58 0.20 -29.58
CA LEU A 261 -24.52 0.96 -28.94
C LEU A 261 -23.21 0.75 -29.68
N TYR A 262 -22.36 1.79 -29.73
CA TYR A 262 -21.13 1.78 -30.50
C TYR A 262 -19.98 2.39 -29.72
N THR A 263 -18.76 1.97 -30.08
CA THR A 263 -17.52 2.49 -29.47
C THR A 263 -17.03 3.81 -30.11
N ASN A 264 -17.60 4.20 -31.25
CA ASN A 264 -17.16 5.37 -32.03
C ASN A 264 -18.33 6.15 -32.63
N SER A 265 -18.09 7.44 -32.94
CA SER A 265 -19.08 8.37 -33.48
C SER A 265 -19.46 8.10 -34.96
N THR A 266 -18.74 7.23 -35.62
CA THR A 266 -19.06 6.80 -36.99
C THR A 266 -20.06 5.64 -37.03
N TYR A 267 -20.39 5.09 -35.87
CA TYR A 267 -21.29 3.93 -35.67
C TYR A 267 -20.83 2.70 -36.51
N ALA A 268 -19.50 2.51 -36.64
CA ALA A 268 -18.94 1.41 -37.41
C ALA A 268 -18.77 0.14 -36.58
N THR A 269 -18.43 0.29 -35.27
CA THR A 269 -18.12 -0.83 -34.39
C THR A 269 -19.19 -0.95 -33.30
N ALA A 270 -20.09 -1.92 -33.43
CA ALA A 270 -21.09 -2.20 -32.41
C ALA A 270 -20.41 -2.68 -31.11
N TRP A 271 -20.77 -2.07 -29.99
CA TRP A 271 -20.21 -2.38 -28.67
C TRP A 271 -21.07 -3.41 -27.92
N GLY A 272 -20.47 -4.52 -27.55
CA GLY A 272 -21.12 -5.60 -26.80
C GLY A 272 -20.12 -6.39 -25.96
N ASP A 273 -20.28 -7.69 -25.97
CA ASP A 273 -19.48 -8.68 -25.24
C ASP A 273 -18.48 -9.45 -26.12
N GLY A 274 -18.33 -9.05 -27.38
CA GLY A 274 -17.51 -9.74 -28.37
C GLY A 274 -18.24 -10.85 -29.12
N THR A 275 -19.52 -11.08 -28.85
CA THR A 275 -20.37 -12.04 -29.57
C THR A 275 -21.39 -11.33 -30.45
N GLY A 276 -22.16 -12.08 -31.27
CA GLY A 276 -23.23 -11.53 -32.09
C GLY A 276 -22.84 -10.40 -33.03
N GLY A 277 -21.58 -10.36 -33.50
CA GLY A 277 -21.04 -9.31 -34.36
C GLY A 277 -20.68 -8.01 -33.65
N THR A 278 -20.58 -8.04 -32.34
CA THR A 278 -20.14 -6.89 -31.51
C THR A 278 -18.69 -7.04 -31.07
N SER A 279 -18.07 -5.94 -30.66
CA SER A 279 -16.72 -5.89 -30.10
C SER A 279 -16.77 -5.40 -28.64
N THR A 280 -15.77 -5.74 -27.85
CA THR A 280 -15.52 -5.09 -26.57
C THR A 280 -14.76 -3.79 -26.78
N TYR A 281 -14.80 -2.87 -25.81
CA TYR A 281 -13.87 -1.74 -25.75
C TYR A 281 -12.61 -2.20 -25.01
N VAL A 282 -11.42 -1.91 -25.54
CA VAL A 282 -10.14 -2.21 -24.91
C VAL A 282 -9.40 -0.92 -24.58
N GLY A 283 -8.72 -0.91 -23.44
CA GLY A 283 -7.95 0.25 -22.98
C GLY A 283 -6.80 -0.16 -22.05
N THR A 284 -6.04 0.83 -21.66
CA THR A 284 -4.94 0.68 -20.70
C THR A 284 -5.13 1.71 -19.58
N GLY A 285 -4.99 1.27 -18.34
CA GLY A 285 -5.07 2.10 -17.15
C GLY A 285 -4.00 3.18 -17.13
N THR A 286 -4.36 4.35 -16.64
CA THR A 286 -3.45 5.50 -16.47
C THR A 286 -3.30 5.92 -15.01
N GLY A 287 -4.01 5.22 -14.09
CA GLY A 287 -4.16 5.65 -12.70
C GLY A 287 -5.15 6.80 -12.51
N LEU A 288 -5.59 7.45 -13.59
CA LEU A 288 -6.53 8.56 -13.58
C LEU A 288 -7.88 8.13 -14.16
N VAL A 289 -8.92 8.91 -13.87
CA VAL A 289 -10.25 8.69 -14.45
C VAL A 289 -10.23 9.07 -15.93
N VAL A 290 -10.61 8.11 -16.79
CA VAL A 290 -10.71 8.29 -18.23
C VAL A 290 -12.20 8.22 -18.62
N PRO A 291 -12.76 9.30 -19.23
CA PRO A 291 -14.12 9.26 -19.77
C PRO A 291 -14.15 8.53 -21.10
N ILE A 292 -15.07 7.56 -21.24
CA ILE A 292 -15.29 6.80 -22.46
C ILE A 292 -16.72 7.05 -22.93
N THR A 293 -16.86 7.57 -24.16
CA THR A 293 -18.20 7.88 -24.73
C THR A 293 -18.83 6.63 -25.29
N ILE A 294 -20.11 6.41 -24.95
CA ILE A 294 -20.98 5.42 -25.57
C ILE A 294 -21.83 6.13 -26.61
N TYR A 295 -21.81 5.67 -27.84
CA TYR A 295 -22.64 6.21 -28.92
C TYR A 295 -23.83 5.32 -29.16
N GLY A 296 -25.05 5.84 -28.95
CA GLY A 296 -26.30 5.14 -29.19
C GLY A 296 -26.94 5.58 -30.50
N ARG A 297 -27.53 4.62 -31.23
CA ARG A 297 -28.26 4.90 -32.47
C ARG A 297 -29.54 4.04 -32.59
N ILE A 298 -30.62 4.72 -32.90
CA ILE A 298 -31.87 4.13 -33.42
C ILE A 298 -31.93 4.45 -34.90
N LEU A 299 -31.97 3.45 -35.76
CA LEU A 299 -32.18 3.67 -37.19
C LEU A 299 -33.62 4.09 -37.52
N ALA A 300 -33.78 4.82 -38.62
CA ALA A 300 -35.12 5.14 -39.13
C ALA A 300 -35.97 3.90 -39.28
N GLN A 301 -37.22 3.95 -38.80
CA GLN A 301 -38.18 2.86 -38.84
C GLN A 301 -39.30 3.19 -39.81
N PRO A 302 -39.83 2.17 -40.56
CA PRO A 302 -40.94 2.38 -41.49
C PRO A 302 -42.27 2.73 -40.80
N SER A 303 -42.39 2.39 -39.50
CA SER A 303 -43.55 2.69 -38.65
C SER A 303 -43.10 3.15 -37.29
N THR A 304 -43.85 4.05 -36.68
CA THR A 304 -43.62 4.51 -35.29
C THR A 304 -44.52 3.68 -34.37
N PRO A 305 -43.98 3.04 -33.34
CA PRO A 305 -44.77 2.29 -32.36
C PRO A 305 -45.63 3.24 -31.52
N ALA A 306 -46.55 2.69 -30.72
CA ALA A 306 -47.44 3.47 -29.88
C ALA A 306 -46.66 4.40 -28.92
N PRO A 307 -47.21 5.59 -28.62
CA PRO A 307 -46.55 6.50 -27.66
C PRO A 307 -46.36 5.83 -26.29
N ASP A 308 -45.13 5.73 -25.84
CA ASP A 308 -44.78 5.10 -24.57
C ASP A 308 -43.38 5.60 -24.09
N THR A 309 -43.01 5.24 -22.87
CA THR A 309 -41.67 5.38 -22.39
C THR A 309 -40.87 4.09 -22.68
N TYR A 310 -39.95 4.16 -23.61
CA TYR A 310 -39.13 3.01 -24.02
C TYR A 310 -37.79 3.00 -23.27
N LYS A 311 -37.48 1.87 -22.61
CA LYS A 311 -36.26 1.72 -21.76
C LYS A 311 -35.57 0.40 -22.03
N ASP A 312 -34.27 0.40 -21.78
CA ASP A 312 -33.43 -0.78 -21.62
C ASP A 312 -32.46 -0.58 -20.44
N SER A 313 -31.97 -1.65 -19.88
CA SER A 313 -30.99 -1.66 -18.81
C SER A 313 -29.76 -2.43 -19.26
N ILE A 314 -28.66 -1.71 -19.48
CA ILE A 314 -27.38 -2.26 -19.92
C ILE A 314 -26.40 -2.30 -18.74
N THR A 315 -25.83 -3.47 -18.51
CA THR A 315 -24.71 -3.63 -17.56
C THR A 315 -23.39 -3.48 -18.30
N ALA A 316 -22.54 -2.56 -17.82
CA ALA A 316 -21.17 -2.47 -18.25
C ALA A 316 -20.30 -3.26 -17.28
N THR A 317 -19.53 -4.22 -17.79
CA THR A 317 -18.60 -5.06 -17.02
C THR A 317 -17.18 -4.76 -17.48
N ILE A 318 -16.29 -4.48 -16.53
CA ILE A 318 -14.86 -4.31 -16.80
C ILE A 318 -14.11 -5.57 -16.38
N GLN A 319 -13.23 -6.05 -17.26
CA GLN A 319 -12.31 -7.17 -17.02
C GLN A 319 -10.88 -6.66 -17.17
N PHE A 320 -9.98 -7.04 -16.25
CA PHE A 320 -8.60 -6.57 -16.17
C PHE A 320 -7.69 -7.62 -15.52
#